data_def93c7419169020de60bc58dabd8a75
#
_entry.id   def93c7419169020de60bc58dabd8a75
#
_cell.length_a   1.000
_cell.length_b   1.000
_cell.length_c   1.000
_cell.angle_alpha   90.00
_cell.angle_beta   90.00
_cell.angle_gamma   90.00
#
_symmetry.space_group_name_H-M   'P 1'
#
loop_
_entity.id
_entity.type
_entity.pdbx_description
1 polymer ?
#
loop_
_entity_poly.entity_id
_entity_poly.type
_entity_poly.pdbx_seq_one_letter_code
_entity_poly.pdbx_strand_id
1 'polypeptide(L)'
;MKFFMKKKMIALCGAAAMILPLAACGTTQAGTTDEQGKTVVNVWAWDNNLKANAKVFMKKNPNIVIKFTNAGSGKDEYQALNNALEAGSGVPDIAMIEYYAIPEYAIKGSLKNLNDYGTAKYKDFYTPGTWNAVNFNGGMYGMPVDSGPMAFYYNKEVFDKAGISEAPKTWDEFYQDAKKIKQTGSYITNDPGNAGFFNAMVWQAGGHPYSTSKDGTKVTIKLTTDKGVQKFCDFWQKMIDEGLIETKTKDSSDDWYRSIGSGEFASVISAAWAPGMFLNNAPEGAGKWRIAQMPTWNAGENVSSEYGGSSLALMSSSKNADAAYKLMEFASTNSDAIMSRVNQGGFPADLKTMSNDEFLNQTTMVNSDGDTVDYFGGEKFNAEFAEAAKHVTSKFEFLPYDVYARSVFTDTVGAAYMGQTTMKEGVKAWQDKLVEQGKSQGFTVNE
;
A
#
# COMPACT_ATOMS: atom_id res chain seq x y z
N MET A 1 35.50 -58.66 13.46
CA MET A 1 35.08 -60.08 13.33
C MET A 1 33.99 -60.17 12.29
N LYS A 2 34.28 -60.80 11.14
CA LYS A 2 33.43 -61.41 10.08
C LYS A 2 32.31 -60.54 9.48
N PHE A 3 32.49 -60.02 8.25
CA PHE A 3 32.25 -60.65 6.93
C PHE A 3 30.85 -61.24 6.73
N PHE A 4 30.06 -60.74 5.80
CA PHE A 4 29.64 -61.52 4.63
C PHE A 4 29.02 -60.54 3.50
N MET A 5 29.69 -60.60 2.36
CA MET A 5 29.26 -60.22 1.03
C MET A 5 28.31 -61.30 0.42
N LYS A 6 27.38 -60.88 -0.42
CA LYS A 6 26.86 -61.63 -1.60
C LYS A 6 25.71 -60.84 -2.22
N LYS A 7 25.46 -60.71 -3.44
CA LYS A 7 26.01 -61.04 -4.79
C LYS A 7 25.02 -60.42 -5.77
N LYS A 8 25.54 -59.95 -6.89
CA LYS A 8 24.85 -59.41 -8.08
C LYS A 8 23.81 -60.40 -8.66
N MET A 9 22.73 -59.84 -9.22
CA MET A 9 22.07 -60.49 -10.37
C MET A 9 21.71 -59.42 -11.41
N ILE A 10 22.34 -59.59 -12.57
CA ILE A 10 22.12 -58.86 -13.82
C ILE A 10 20.94 -59.56 -14.52
N ALA A 11 19.94 -58.82 -14.94
CA ALA A 11 18.97 -59.24 -15.92
C ALA A 11 18.95 -58.25 -17.08
N LEU A 12 19.47 -58.67 -18.19
CA LEU A 12 19.39 -58.04 -19.50
C LEU A 12 18.01 -58.34 -20.11
N CYS A 13 17.28 -57.36 -20.56
CA CYS A 13 16.20 -57.53 -21.56
C CYS A 13 15.99 -56.28 -22.37
N GLY A 14 16.31 -56.35 -23.63
CA GLY A 14 15.63 -55.98 -24.81
C GLY A 14 15.28 -54.51 -25.07
N ALA A 15 16.11 -53.85 -25.91
CA ALA A 15 15.76 -52.59 -26.56
C ALA A 15 14.69 -52.84 -27.63
N ALA A 16 13.55 -52.15 -27.51
CA ALA A 16 12.63 -51.90 -28.62
C ALA A 16 12.54 -50.40 -28.76
N ALA A 17 13.25 -49.83 -29.73
CA ALA A 17 13.18 -48.45 -30.14
C ALA A 17 11.86 -48.23 -30.90
N MET A 18 10.86 -47.58 -30.24
CA MET A 18 9.74 -46.93 -30.93
C MET A 18 10.10 -45.48 -31.20
N ILE A 19 10.39 -45.21 -32.45
CA ILE A 19 10.50 -43.83 -33.01
C ILE A 19 9.09 -43.31 -33.09
N LEU A 20 8.70 -42.41 -32.18
CA LEU A 20 7.53 -41.59 -32.30
C LEU A 20 7.94 -40.26 -33.01
N PRO A 21 7.19 -39.78 -34.02
CA PRO A 21 7.48 -38.51 -34.65
C PRO A 21 7.22 -37.36 -33.65
N LEU A 22 8.23 -36.51 -33.39
CA LEU A 22 8.06 -35.21 -32.75
C LEU A 22 7.21 -34.35 -33.69
N ALA A 23 5.88 -34.34 -33.45
CA ALA A 23 5.05 -33.25 -33.90
C ALA A 23 5.32 -32.06 -32.93
N ALA A 24 6.12 -31.12 -33.40
CA ALA A 24 6.26 -29.80 -32.77
C ALA A 24 4.96 -29.03 -32.95
N CYS A 25 3.93 -29.36 -32.19
CA CYS A 25 2.80 -28.48 -31.91
C CYS A 25 3.22 -27.62 -30.72
N GLY A 26 3.34 -26.31 -30.92
CA GLY A 26 3.44 -25.34 -29.84
C GLY A 26 2.23 -25.54 -28.93
N THR A 27 2.43 -26.25 -27.81
CA THR A 27 1.41 -26.37 -26.77
C THR A 27 1.34 -25.03 -26.06
N THR A 28 0.41 -24.18 -26.46
CA THR A 28 -0.14 -23.17 -25.55
C THR A 28 -0.60 -23.95 -24.33
N GLN A 29 0.09 -23.78 -23.23
CA GLN A 29 -0.21 -24.47 -21.98
C GLN A 29 -1.62 -24.03 -21.56
N ALA A 30 -2.58 -24.96 -21.56
CA ALA A 30 -3.98 -24.69 -21.26
C ALA A 30 -4.10 -24.05 -19.87
N GLY A 31 -4.93 -23.01 -19.77
CA GLY A 31 -5.26 -22.36 -18.50
C GLY A 31 -5.92 -23.33 -17.51
N THR A 32 -5.93 -22.97 -16.24
CA THR A 32 -6.60 -23.76 -15.19
C THR A 32 -8.11 -23.62 -15.33
N THR A 33 -8.82 -24.77 -15.36
CA THR A 33 -10.29 -24.85 -15.35
C THR A 33 -10.77 -25.64 -14.15
N ASP A 34 -12.03 -25.39 -13.74
CA ASP A 34 -12.71 -26.23 -12.75
C ASP A 34 -13.26 -27.51 -13.38
N GLU A 35 -13.92 -28.36 -12.57
CA GLU A 35 -14.53 -29.63 -13.02
C GLU A 35 -15.67 -29.42 -14.05
N GLN A 36 -16.21 -28.19 -14.13
CA GLN A 36 -17.26 -27.80 -15.08
C GLN A 36 -16.70 -27.14 -16.34
N GLY A 37 -15.37 -27.09 -16.50
CA GLY A 37 -14.67 -26.46 -17.64
C GLY A 37 -14.64 -24.95 -17.62
N LYS A 38 -14.99 -24.29 -16.50
CA LYS A 38 -14.92 -22.84 -16.36
C LYS A 38 -13.50 -22.40 -16.05
N THR A 39 -13.09 -21.26 -16.61
CA THR A 39 -11.78 -20.65 -16.34
C THR A 39 -11.68 -20.23 -14.88
N VAL A 40 -10.64 -20.70 -14.15
CA VAL A 40 -10.40 -20.34 -12.76
C VAL A 40 -9.34 -19.23 -12.70
N VAL A 41 -9.65 -18.13 -12.03
CA VAL A 41 -8.71 -17.03 -11.74
C VAL A 41 -8.51 -16.97 -10.23
N ASN A 42 -7.26 -17.14 -9.80
CA ASN A 42 -6.86 -17.05 -8.40
C ASN A 42 -6.43 -15.61 -8.10
N VAL A 43 -7.01 -15.00 -7.07
CA VAL A 43 -6.76 -13.63 -6.66
C VAL A 43 -6.27 -13.61 -5.23
N TRP A 44 -5.13 -13.00 -5.00
CA TRP A 44 -4.68 -12.62 -3.66
C TRP A 44 -4.92 -11.13 -3.46
N ALA A 45 -5.67 -10.79 -2.42
CA ALA A 45 -5.91 -9.41 -2.05
C ALA A 45 -6.40 -9.31 -0.60
N TRP A 46 -6.08 -8.22 0.06
CA TRP A 46 -6.53 -7.91 1.43
C TRP A 46 -7.83 -7.12 1.47
N ASP A 47 -8.18 -6.40 0.39
CA ASP A 47 -9.42 -5.63 0.32
C ASP A 47 -10.64 -6.54 0.10
N ASN A 48 -11.44 -6.73 1.15
CA ASN A 48 -12.67 -7.54 1.09
C ASN A 48 -13.71 -7.00 0.10
N ASN A 49 -13.66 -5.70 -0.25
CA ASN A 49 -14.58 -5.11 -1.23
C ASN A 49 -14.31 -5.65 -2.64
N LEU A 50 -13.06 -5.98 -2.96
CA LEU A 50 -12.71 -6.68 -4.21
C LEU A 50 -13.38 -8.06 -4.30
N LYS A 51 -13.56 -8.75 -3.17
CA LYS A 51 -14.32 -10.01 -3.14
C LYS A 51 -15.80 -9.81 -3.48
N ALA A 52 -16.40 -8.69 -3.05
CA ALA A 52 -17.76 -8.34 -3.45
C ALA A 52 -17.84 -8.03 -4.95
N ASN A 53 -16.90 -7.25 -5.47
CA ASN A 53 -16.78 -6.95 -6.89
C ASN A 53 -16.59 -8.22 -7.73
N ALA A 54 -15.79 -9.19 -7.29
CA ALA A 54 -15.60 -10.47 -7.95
C ALA A 54 -16.92 -11.26 -8.06
N LYS A 55 -17.80 -11.22 -7.04
CA LYS A 55 -19.11 -11.84 -7.10
C LYS A 55 -20.02 -11.21 -8.16
N VAL A 56 -20.01 -9.88 -8.30
CA VAL A 56 -20.76 -9.16 -9.35
C VAL A 56 -20.17 -9.48 -10.73
N PHE A 57 -18.86 -9.52 -10.85
CA PHE A 57 -18.17 -9.88 -12.08
C PHE A 57 -18.52 -11.28 -12.57
N MET A 58 -18.51 -12.29 -11.69
CA MET A 58 -18.88 -13.67 -12.03
C MET A 58 -20.32 -13.81 -12.53
N LYS A 59 -21.27 -13.01 -12.00
CA LYS A 59 -22.65 -12.99 -12.51
C LYS A 59 -22.71 -12.52 -13.97
N LYS A 60 -21.85 -11.58 -14.37
CA LYS A 60 -21.76 -11.05 -15.74
C LYS A 60 -20.89 -11.94 -16.65
N ASN A 61 -20.06 -12.82 -16.07
CA ASN A 61 -19.11 -13.70 -16.75
C ASN A 61 -19.26 -15.15 -16.24
N PRO A 62 -20.33 -15.89 -16.58
CA PRO A 62 -20.65 -17.18 -15.96
C PRO A 62 -19.64 -18.30 -16.24
N ASN A 63 -18.77 -18.11 -17.24
CA ASN A 63 -17.68 -19.05 -17.57
C ASN A 63 -16.37 -18.78 -16.81
N ILE A 64 -16.34 -17.79 -15.91
CA ILE A 64 -15.16 -17.46 -15.09
C ILE A 64 -15.52 -17.69 -13.62
N VAL A 65 -14.63 -18.38 -12.91
CA VAL A 65 -14.70 -18.58 -11.46
C VAL A 65 -13.53 -17.86 -10.81
N ILE A 66 -13.82 -16.99 -9.84
CA ILE A 66 -12.81 -16.28 -9.07
C ILE A 66 -12.63 -16.98 -7.72
N LYS A 67 -11.38 -17.41 -7.44
CA LYS A 67 -10.97 -17.89 -6.13
C LYS A 67 -10.18 -16.80 -5.43
N PHE A 68 -10.74 -16.29 -4.34
CA PHE A 68 -10.19 -15.17 -3.59
C PHE A 68 -9.49 -15.67 -2.32
N THR A 69 -8.25 -15.25 -2.11
CA THR A 69 -7.45 -15.54 -0.91
C THR A 69 -6.94 -14.22 -0.33
N ASN A 70 -7.09 -14.05 0.98
CA ASN A 70 -6.37 -13.03 1.74
C ASN A 70 -5.11 -13.68 2.31
N ALA A 71 -3.95 -13.32 1.80
CA ALA A 71 -2.63 -13.81 2.23
C ALA A 71 -1.96 -12.86 3.25
N GLY A 72 -2.69 -11.89 3.77
CA GLY A 72 -2.20 -10.79 4.58
C GLY A 72 -2.14 -9.49 3.78
N SER A 73 -1.49 -8.49 4.33
CA SER A 73 -1.22 -7.20 3.66
C SER A 73 0.24 -6.79 3.88
N GLY A 74 0.79 -5.98 2.98
CA GLY A 74 2.15 -5.48 3.09
C GLY A 74 3.17 -6.62 3.27
N LYS A 75 3.95 -6.59 4.35
CA LYS A 75 5.02 -7.56 4.61
C LYS A 75 4.57 -9.03 4.53
N ASP A 76 3.41 -9.35 5.08
CA ASP A 76 2.95 -10.73 5.17
C ASP A 76 2.56 -11.27 3.79
N GLU A 77 1.84 -10.47 2.98
CA GLU A 77 1.51 -10.86 1.61
C GLU A 77 2.76 -10.97 0.74
N TYR A 78 3.69 -10.01 0.84
CA TYR A 78 4.91 -10.07 0.01
C TYR A 78 5.83 -11.22 0.39
N GLN A 79 5.86 -11.61 1.67
CA GLN A 79 6.58 -12.82 2.07
C GLN A 79 5.93 -14.08 1.47
N ALA A 80 4.59 -14.18 1.53
CA ALA A 80 3.87 -15.30 0.92
C ALA A 80 4.05 -15.32 -0.61
N LEU A 81 3.97 -14.16 -1.27
CA LEU A 81 4.14 -14.04 -2.71
C LEU A 81 5.57 -14.41 -3.15
N ASN A 82 6.59 -13.92 -2.44
CA ASN A 82 7.98 -14.26 -2.72
C ASN A 82 8.22 -15.78 -2.56
N ASN A 83 7.70 -16.39 -1.49
CA ASN A 83 7.80 -17.83 -1.29
C ASN A 83 7.13 -18.62 -2.44
N ALA A 84 5.97 -18.21 -2.91
CA ALA A 84 5.28 -18.84 -4.04
C ALA A 84 6.06 -18.68 -5.36
N LEU A 85 6.63 -17.50 -5.59
CA LEU A 85 7.47 -17.22 -6.77
C LEU A 85 8.75 -18.05 -6.77
N GLU A 86 9.44 -18.17 -5.62
CA GLU A 86 10.65 -18.99 -5.46
C GLU A 86 10.34 -20.48 -5.63
N ALA A 87 9.21 -20.95 -5.09
CA ALA A 87 8.77 -22.34 -5.26
C ALA A 87 8.27 -22.65 -6.69
N GLY A 88 8.01 -21.63 -7.51
CA GLY A 88 7.43 -21.79 -8.85
C GLY A 88 6.03 -22.41 -8.84
N SER A 89 5.33 -22.36 -7.72
CA SER A 89 4.00 -22.95 -7.52
C SER A 89 3.15 -22.16 -6.53
N GLY A 90 1.82 -22.21 -6.70
CA GLY A 90 0.89 -21.49 -5.82
C GLY A 90 0.81 -19.97 -6.09
N VAL A 91 1.51 -19.47 -7.09
CA VAL A 91 1.44 -18.06 -7.50
C VAL A 91 0.02 -17.77 -7.98
N PRO A 92 -0.64 -16.68 -7.50
CA PRO A 92 -1.98 -16.31 -7.99
C PRO A 92 -1.92 -15.83 -9.45
N ASP A 93 -3.08 -15.66 -10.08
CA ASP A 93 -3.18 -14.97 -11.38
C ASP A 93 -3.11 -13.46 -11.21
N ILE A 94 -3.75 -12.95 -10.13
CA ILE A 94 -3.76 -11.54 -9.75
C ILE A 94 -3.28 -11.42 -8.31
N ALA A 95 -2.36 -10.50 -8.05
CA ALA A 95 -2.02 -10.06 -6.70
C ALA A 95 -2.38 -8.59 -6.51
N MET A 96 -2.95 -8.22 -5.36
CA MET A 96 -3.04 -6.84 -4.94
C MET A 96 -1.64 -6.40 -4.51
N ILE A 97 -1.12 -5.34 -5.10
CA ILE A 97 0.24 -4.87 -4.84
C ILE A 97 0.19 -3.36 -4.60
N GLU A 98 0.76 -2.93 -3.47
CA GLU A 98 0.93 -1.50 -3.18
C GLU A 98 1.90 -0.86 -4.16
N TYR A 99 1.73 0.43 -4.41
CA TYR A 99 2.51 1.17 -5.40
C TYR A 99 4.01 1.06 -5.17
N TYR A 100 4.47 1.07 -3.92
CA TYR A 100 5.89 0.99 -3.62
C TYR A 100 6.55 -0.34 -4.02
N ALA A 101 5.78 -1.41 -4.10
CA ALA A 101 6.30 -2.73 -4.42
C ALA A 101 6.28 -3.04 -5.94
N ILE A 102 5.51 -2.29 -6.73
CA ILE A 102 5.42 -2.48 -8.19
C ILE A 102 6.79 -2.49 -8.87
N PRO A 103 7.71 -1.53 -8.63
CA PRO A 103 9.01 -1.54 -9.30
C PRO A 103 9.82 -2.82 -9.02
N GLU A 104 9.79 -3.32 -7.79
CA GLU A 104 10.54 -4.52 -7.40
C GLU A 104 10.06 -5.77 -8.15
N TYR A 105 8.75 -6.00 -8.21
CA TYR A 105 8.18 -7.15 -8.91
C TYR A 105 8.27 -7.01 -10.43
N ALA A 106 8.21 -5.78 -10.96
CA ALA A 106 8.38 -5.50 -12.38
C ALA A 106 9.81 -5.82 -12.85
N ILE A 107 10.84 -5.38 -12.11
CA ILE A 107 12.26 -5.65 -12.42
C ILE A 107 12.54 -7.15 -12.38
N LYS A 108 11.98 -7.87 -11.41
CA LYS A 108 12.11 -9.33 -11.31
C LYS A 108 11.40 -10.10 -12.43
N GLY A 109 10.66 -9.42 -13.30
CA GLY A 109 9.86 -10.05 -14.36
C GLY A 109 8.68 -10.88 -13.82
N SER A 110 8.28 -10.63 -12.57
CA SER A 110 7.18 -11.35 -11.92
C SER A 110 5.80 -10.84 -12.38
N LEU A 111 5.72 -9.66 -12.98
CA LEU A 111 4.49 -9.03 -13.45
C LEU A 111 4.43 -8.99 -14.98
N LYS A 112 3.22 -9.09 -15.54
CA LYS A 112 2.99 -8.82 -16.96
C LYS A 112 2.93 -7.31 -17.21
N ASN A 113 3.51 -6.90 -18.32
CA ASN A 113 3.31 -5.55 -18.83
C ASN A 113 1.88 -5.41 -19.39
N LEU A 114 1.08 -4.55 -18.78
CA LEU A 114 -0.31 -4.36 -19.15
C LEU A 114 -0.51 -3.47 -20.40
N ASN A 115 0.56 -2.89 -20.95
CA ASN A 115 0.48 -2.14 -22.21
C ASN A 115 -0.07 -3.03 -23.35
N ASP A 116 0.21 -4.33 -23.31
CA ASP A 116 -0.28 -5.32 -24.29
C ASP A 116 -1.81 -5.49 -24.25
N TYR A 117 -2.45 -5.06 -23.17
CA TYR A 117 -3.92 -5.06 -22.99
C TYR A 117 -4.57 -3.71 -23.33
N GLY A 118 -3.81 -2.76 -23.88
CA GLY A 118 -4.32 -1.46 -24.31
C GLY A 118 -4.65 -0.52 -23.16
N THR A 119 -3.95 -0.62 -22.04
CA THR A 119 -4.18 0.19 -20.83
C THR A 119 -3.89 1.67 -21.00
N ALA A 120 -3.15 2.09 -22.03
CA ALA A 120 -2.86 3.50 -22.34
C ALA A 120 -4.14 4.37 -22.42
N LYS A 121 -5.30 3.79 -22.77
CA LYS A 121 -6.60 4.46 -22.79
C LYS A 121 -7.06 4.98 -21.42
N TYR A 122 -6.46 4.49 -20.33
CA TYR A 122 -6.82 4.88 -18.95
C TYR A 122 -5.90 5.95 -18.35
N LYS A 123 -4.94 6.49 -19.13
CA LYS A 123 -4.02 7.50 -18.62
C LYS A 123 -4.74 8.70 -18.01
N ASP A 124 -5.75 9.21 -18.70
CA ASP A 124 -6.51 10.38 -18.25
C ASP A 124 -7.74 10.00 -17.38
N PHE A 125 -7.91 8.73 -17.08
CA PHE A 125 -8.92 8.22 -16.14
C PHE A 125 -8.43 8.33 -14.69
N TYR A 126 -7.14 8.10 -14.46
CA TYR A 126 -6.51 8.13 -13.14
C TYR A 126 -5.86 9.49 -12.83
N THR A 127 -5.58 9.74 -11.55
CA THR A 127 -4.72 10.86 -11.19
C THR A 127 -3.30 10.65 -11.75
N PRO A 128 -2.55 11.73 -12.05
CA PRO A 128 -1.17 11.58 -12.50
C PRO A 128 -0.29 10.80 -11.51
N GLY A 129 -0.52 10.97 -10.21
CA GLY A 129 0.23 10.25 -9.16
C GLY A 129 -0.01 8.75 -9.21
N THR A 130 -1.27 8.30 -9.20
CA THR A 130 -1.61 6.87 -9.24
C THR A 130 -1.22 6.24 -10.58
N TRP A 131 -1.39 6.98 -11.70
CA TRP A 131 -0.92 6.49 -13.00
C TRP A 131 0.59 6.27 -13.04
N ASN A 132 1.36 7.23 -12.54
CA ASN A 132 2.82 7.12 -12.52
C ASN A 132 3.32 6.02 -11.57
N ALA A 133 2.63 5.81 -10.45
CA ALA A 133 3.01 4.82 -9.44
C ALA A 133 2.97 3.35 -9.95
N VAL A 134 2.15 3.05 -10.96
CA VAL A 134 2.06 1.72 -11.58
C VAL A 134 2.86 1.60 -12.88
N ASN A 135 3.50 2.69 -13.31
CA ASN A 135 4.35 2.72 -14.50
C ASN A 135 5.82 2.66 -14.10
N PHE A 136 6.54 1.71 -14.67
CA PHE A 136 7.96 1.53 -14.44
C PHE A 136 8.67 1.20 -15.77
N ASN A 137 9.75 1.93 -16.10
CA ASN A 137 10.53 1.74 -17.34
C ASN A 137 9.67 1.66 -18.63
N GLY A 138 8.62 2.49 -18.69
CA GLY A 138 7.72 2.56 -19.85
C GLY A 138 6.68 1.42 -19.94
N GLY A 139 6.65 0.50 -18.98
CA GLY A 139 5.62 -0.53 -18.83
C GLY A 139 4.63 -0.16 -17.73
N MET A 140 3.37 -0.52 -17.89
CA MET A 140 2.34 -0.47 -16.86
C MET A 140 2.20 -1.86 -16.22
N TYR A 141 2.32 -1.95 -14.88
CA TYR A 141 2.39 -3.23 -14.17
C TYR A 141 1.27 -3.44 -13.14
N GLY A 142 0.36 -2.50 -13.01
CA GLY A 142 -0.81 -2.60 -12.13
C GLY A 142 -1.98 -1.75 -12.63
N MET A 143 -3.21 -2.17 -12.33
CA MET A 143 -4.41 -1.35 -12.47
C MET A 143 -4.68 -0.70 -11.11
N PRO A 144 -4.60 0.64 -10.96
CA PRO A 144 -4.89 1.31 -9.71
C PRO A 144 -6.29 0.99 -9.19
N VAL A 145 -6.41 0.75 -7.90
CA VAL A 145 -7.72 0.48 -7.26
C VAL A 145 -8.07 1.52 -6.20
N ASP A 146 -7.07 2.13 -5.57
CA ASP A 146 -7.26 3.19 -4.59
C ASP A 146 -6.13 4.22 -4.67
N SER A 147 -6.23 5.29 -3.88
CA SER A 147 -5.21 6.31 -3.69
C SER A 147 -5.17 6.69 -2.22
N GLY A 148 -4.04 7.18 -1.76
CA GLY A 148 -3.80 7.50 -0.36
C GLY A 148 -3.37 8.96 -0.12
N PRO A 149 -4.12 9.99 -0.60
CA PRO A 149 -3.83 11.35 -0.19
C PRO A 149 -3.92 11.47 1.32
N MET A 150 -2.89 12.05 1.95
CA MET A 150 -2.83 12.17 3.40
C MET A 150 -3.83 13.21 3.91
N ALA A 151 -4.39 12.93 5.08
CA ALA A 151 -5.25 13.83 5.82
C ALA A 151 -5.00 13.74 7.33
N PHE A 152 -5.44 14.77 8.03
CA PHE A 152 -5.36 14.87 9.47
C PHE A 152 -6.72 14.52 10.09
N TYR A 153 -6.78 13.39 10.79
CA TYR A 153 -7.96 12.95 11.53
C TYR A 153 -7.82 13.37 12.99
N TYR A 154 -8.85 13.98 13.57
CA TYR A 154 -8.79 14.40 14.97
C TYR A 154 -10.09 14.12 15.72
N ASN A 155 -9.94 13.73 16.98
CA ASN A 155 -11.05 13.53 17.90
C ASN A 155 -11.49 14.88 18.46
N LYS A 156 -12.65 15.37 18.01
CA LYS A 156 -13.18 16.69 18.38
C LYS A 156 -13.38 16.85 19.88
N GLU A 157 -13.82 15.79 20.57
CA GLU A 157 -14.04 15.85 22.02
C GLU A 157 -12.72 16.06 22.79
N VAL A 158 -11.63 15.40 22.35
CA VAL A 158 -10.31 15.57 22.98
C VAL A 158 -9.73 16.96 22.68
N PHE A 159 -9.89 17.45 21.46
CA PHE A 159 -9.47 18.80 21.07
C PHE A 159 -10.22 19.86 21.87
N ASP A 160 -11.54 19.76 21.99
CA ASP A 160 -12.36 20.67 22.78
C ASP A 160 -11.95 20.67 24.27
N LYS A 161 -11.71 19.48 24.84
CA LYS A 161 -11.21 19.33 26.22
C LYS A 161 -9.85 20.02 26.43
N ALA A 162 -9.01 20.04 25.40
CA ALA A 162 -7.72 20.74 25.40
C ALA A 162 -7.82 22.26 25.09
N GLY A 163 -9.05 22.77 24.84
CA GLY A 163 -9.28 24.16 24.47
C GLY A 163 -8.83 24.49 23.05
N ILE A 164 -8.86 23.50 22.14
CA ILE A 164 -8.48 23.64 20.73
C ILE A 164 -9.73 23.56 19.89
N SER A 165 -10.10 24.67 19.24
CA SER A 165 -11.35 24.78 18.46
C SER A 165 -11.26 24.26 17.03
N GLU A 166 -10.07 24.30 16.41
CA GLU A 166 -9.81 23.95 15.02
C GLU A 166 -8.59 23.02 14.93
N ALA A 167 -8.50 22.24 13.84
CA ALA A 167 -7.32 21.47 13.50
C ALA A 167 -6.11 22.41 13.21
N PRO A 168 -4.87 21.98 13.56
CA PRO A 168 -3.68 22.77 13.30
C PRO A 168 -3.44 22.92 11.79
N LYS A 169 -3.10 24.14 11.34
CA LYS A 169 -2.81 24.45 9.94
C LYS A 169 -1.33 24.33 9.60
N THR A 170 -0.49 24.38 10.63
CA THR A 170 0.96 24.27 10.49
C THR A 170 1.52 23.24 11.48
N TRP A 171 2.74 22.70 11.18
CA TRP A 171 3.44 21.81 12.11
C TRP A 171 3.84 22.53 13.41
N ASP A 172 4.02 23.85 13.39
CA ASP A 172 4.24 24.64 14.61
C ASP A 172 2.97 24.68 15.47
N GLU A 173 1.79 24.89 14.87
CA GLU A 173 0.50 24.81 15.58
C GLU A 173 0.27 23.39 16.14
N PHE A 174 0.54 22.35 15.33
CA PHE A 174 0.46 20.94 15.77
C PHE A 174 1.32 20.70 17.03
N TYR A 175 2.55 21.24 17.06
CA TYR A 175 3.42 21.12 18.22
C TYR A 175 2.85 21.85 19.46
N GLN A 176 2.27 23.04 19.30
CA GLN A 176 1.65 23.75 20.44
C GLN A 176 0.40 23.00 20.94
N ASP A 177 -0.41 22.47 20.03
CA ASP A 177 -1.59 21.70 20.38
C ASP A 177 -1.23 20.36 21.04
N ALA A 178 -0.15 19.71 20.62
CA ALA A 178 0.38 18.51 21.29
C ALA A 178 0.67 18.75 22.78
N LYS A 179 1.21 19.91 23.13
CA LYS A 179 1.44 20.26 24.55
C LYS A 179 0.18 20.44 25.36
N LYS A 180 -0.86 21.04 24.75
CA LYS A 180 -2.18 21.20 25.41
C LYS A 180 -2.87 19.83 25.59
N ILE A 181 -2.84 19.00 24.55
CA ILE A 181 -3.42 17.66 24.56
C ILE A 181 -2.74 16.77 25.60
N LYS A 182 -1.42 16.82 25.74
CA LYS A 182 -0.68 16.08 26.76
C LYS A 182 -1.18 16.40 28.18
N GLN A 183 -1.62 17.63 28.44
CA GLN A 183 -2.18 18.02 29.74
C GLN A 183 -3.54 17.38 30.03
N THR A 184 -4.25 16.91 29.01
CA THR A 184 -5.52 16.18 29.17
C THR A 184 -5.33 14.69 29.44
N GLY A 185 -4.09 14.18 29.35
CA GLY A 185 -3.74 12.77 29.50
C GLY A 185 -3.75 11.98 28.19
N SER A 186 -3.94 12.64 27.03
CA SER A 186 -3.90 12.04 25.70
C SER A 186 -2.58 12.37 24.99
N TYR A 187 -2.23 11.60 23.96
CA TYR A 187 -1.17 11.91 23.00
C TYR A 187 -1.76 12.62 21.79
N ILE A 188 -0.99 13.56 21.19
CA ILE A 188 -1.47 14.21 19.97
C ILE A 188 -1.67 13.18 18.87
N THR A 189 -0.78 12.24 18.71
CA THR A 189 -0.83 11.14 17.75
C THR A 189 0.03 9.96 18.20
N ASN A 190 -0.04 8.86 17.48
CA ASN A 190 0.82 7.70 17.62
C ASN A 190 1.67 7.54 16.35
N ASP A 191 2.93 7.14 16.52
CA ASP A 191 3.82 6.66 15.45
C ASP A 191 4.86 5.71 16.05
N PRO A 192 4.74 4.40 15.84
CA PRO A 192 5.71 3.42 16.34
C PRO A 192 6.91 3.22 15.40
N GLY A 193 7.02 4.03 14.34
CA GLY A 193 8.06 3.92 13.32
C GLY A 193 7.63 3.06 12.12
N ASN A 194 6.98 3.69 11.15
CA ASN A 194 6.54 3.07 9.90
C ASN A 194 7.25 3.71 8.70
N ALA A 195 7.93 2.89 7.86
CA ALA A 195 8.68 3.40 6.71
C ALA A 195 7.78 4.10 5.67
N GLY A 196 6.55 3.64 5.47
CA GLY A 196 5.60 4.28 4.57
C GLY A 196 5.18 5.65 5.06
N PHE A 197 4.87 5.77 6.35
CA PHE A 197 4.58 7.04 7.00
C PHE A 197 5.78 7.99 6.94
N PHE A 198 6.97 7.50 7.30
CA PHE A 198 8.21 8.28 7.21
C PHE A 198 8.41 8.89 5.81
N ASN A 199 8.32 8.07 4.75
CA ASN A 199 8.50 8.53 3.38
C ASN A 199 7.43 9.57 2.99
N ALA A 200 6.17 9.33 3.34
CA ALA A 200 5.07 10.27 3.04
C ALA A 200 5.29 11.62 3.73
N MET A 201 5.71 11.64 4.99
CA MET A 201 6.03 12.84 5.74
C MET A 201 7.26 13.58 5.19
N VAL A 202 8.27 12.83 4.75
CA VAL A 202 9.45 13.40 4.08
C VAL A 202 9.07 14.08 2.76
N TRP A 203 8.23 13.45 1.94
CA TRP A 203 7.74 14.06 0.69
C TRP A 203 6.90 15.31 0.96
N GLN A 204 6.02 15.26 1.97
CA GLN A 204 5.24 16.42 2.39
C GLN A 204 6.14 17.57 2.89
N ALA A 205 7.30 17.24 3.49
CA ALA A 205 8.32 18.21 3.88
C ALA A 205 9.17 18.74 2.70
N GLY A 206 8.87 18.31 1.47
CA GLY A 206 9.57 18.68 0.23
C GLY A 206 10.85 17.87 -0.02
N GLY A 207 11.03 16.73 0.66
CA GLY A 207 12.15 15.84 0.44
C GLY A 207 11.96 14.94 -0.79
N HIS A 208 13.08 14.59 -1.43
CA HIS A 208 13.16 13.68 -2.58
C HIS A 208 14.44 12.86 -2.46
N PRO A 209 14.52 11.97 -1.42
CA PRO A 209 15.76 11.27 -1.11
C PRO A 209 16.12 10.18 -2.11
N TYR A 210 15.19 9.78 -2.99
CA TYR A 210 15.37 8.69 -3.93
C TYR A 210 15.19 9.14 -5.37
N SER A 211 15.94 8.55 -6.28
CA SER A 211 15.63 8.56 -7.70
C SER A 211 16.21 7.34 -8.41
N THR A 212 15.54 6.92 -9.48
CA THR A 212 15.99 5.82 -10.35
C THR A 212 16.16 6.34 -11.77
N SER A 213 17.28 5.99 -12.41
CA SER A 213 17.51 6.37 -13.83
C SER A 213 16.46 5.72 -14.74
N LYS A 214 16.18 6.36 -15.88
CA LYS A 214 15.18 5.86 -16.85
C LYS A 214 15.43 4.44 -17.36
N ASP A 215 16.68 4.01 -17.40
CA ASP A 215 17.08 2.66 -17.80
C ASP A 215 17.04 1.65 -16.64
N GLY A 216 16.68 2.11 -15.42
CA GLY A 216 16.57 1.28 -14.23
C GLY A 216 17.91 0.78 -13.68
N THR A 217 19.07 1.27 -14.16
CA THR A 217 20.38 0.73 -13.77
C THR A 217 21.07 1.49 -12.65
N LYS A 218 20.66 2.74 -12.41
CA LYS A 218 21.25 3.63 -11.40
C LYS A 218 20.21 4.06 -10.41
N VAL A 219 20.57 4.02 -9.13
CA VAL A 219 19.74 4.49 -8.02
C VAL A 219 20.50 5.56 -7.26
N THR A 220 19.80 6.63 -6.88
CA THR A 220 20.33 7.66 -5.99
C THR A 220 19.64 7.56 -4.64
N ILE A 221 20.40 7.61 -3.55
CA ILE A 221 19.91 7.54 -2.16
C ILE A 221 20.58 8.66 -1.37
N LYS A 222 19.82 9.67 -0.95
CA LYS A 222 20.32 10.88 -0.28
C LYS A 222 19.60 11.16 1.03
N LEU A 223 19.24 10.12 1.78
CA LEU A 223 18.49 10.26 3.03
C LEU A 223 19.19 11.20 4.04
N THR A 224 20.50 11.10 4.16
CA THR A 224 21.27 11.89 5.15
C THR A 224 21.46 13.36 4.77
N THR A 225 21.37 13.69 3.47
CA THR A 225 21.62 15.04 2.95
C THR A 225 20.36 15.74 2.43
N ASP A 226 19.25 15.03 2.28
CA ASP A 226 17.99 15.58 1.84
C ASP A 226 17.39 16.50 2.91
N LYS A 227 17.00 17.73 2.50
CA LYS A 227 16.48 18.74 3.42
C LYS A 227 15.11 18.42 4.00
N GLY A 228 14.26 17.71 3.26
CA GLY A 228 12.95 17.25 3.76
C GLY A 228 13.11 16.18 4.82
N VAL A 229 14.03 15.23 4.60
CA VAL A 229 14.42 14.22 5.61
C VAL A 229 14.92 14.88 6.88
N GLN A 230 15.87 15.82 6.76
CA GLN A 230 16.43 16.53 7.93
C GLN A 230 15.33 17.29 8.69
N LYS A 231 14.47 18.03 7.97
CA LYS A 231 13.37 18.79 8.55
C LYS A 231 12.41 17.90 9.34
N PHE A 232 11.97 16.80 8.73
CA PHE A 232 11.09 15.84 9.39
C PHE A 232 11.76 15.21 10.60
N CYS A 233 12.99 14.73 10.47
CA CYS A 233 13.72 14.10 11.58
C CYS A 233 13.95 15.04 12.76
N ASP A 234 14.30 16.30 12.53
CA ASP A 234 14.50 17.27 13.61
C ASP A 234 13.19 17.57 14.35
N PHE A 235 12.09 17.71 13.62
CA PHE A 235 10.78 17.97 14.21
C PHE A 235 10.26 16.73 14.97
N TRP A 236 10.32 15.56 14.37
CA TRP A 236 9.78 14.32 14.96
C TRP A 236 10.61 13.86 16.16
N GLN A 237 11.94 13.99 16.11
CA GLN A 237 12.81 13.74 17.27
C GLN A 237 12.39 14.59 18.46
N LYS A 238 12.15 15.89 18.26
CA LYS A 238 11.69 16.78 19.32
C LYS A 238 10.35 16.34 19.90
N MET A 239 9.40 15.92 19.06
CA MET A 239 8.10 15.44 19.49
C MET A 239 8.21 14.17 20.33
N ILE A 240 9.12 13.26 19.96
CA ILE A 240 9.41 12.01 20.70
C ILE A 240 10.10 12.34 22.03
N ASP A 241 11.13 13.16 22.03
CA ASP A 241 11.92 13.50 23.23
C ASP A 241 11.07 14.19 24.30
N GLU A 242 10.10 15.03 23.88
CA GLU A 242 9.15 15.67 24.78
C GLU A 242 7.97 14.75 25.17
N GLY A 243 7.90 13.51 24.63
CA GLY A 243 6.86 12.53 24.89
C GLY A 243 5.47 13.01 24.46
N LEU A 244 5.40 13.75 23.34
CA LEU A 244 4.15 14.27 22.78
C LEU A 244 3.46 13.26 21.85
N ILE A 245 4.24 12.30 21.33
CA ILE A 245 3.80 11.20 20.46
C ILE A 245 3.89 9.90 21.24
N GLU A 246 2.90 9.03 21.08
CA GLU A 246 2.96 7.65 21.56
C GLU A 246 3.73 6.80 20.51
N THR A 247 4.73 6.00 20.94
CA THR A 247 5.64 5.31 20.02
C THR A 247 5.69 3.78 20.18
N LYS A 248 4.83 3.20 21.04
CA LYS A 248 4.91 1.77 21.39
C LYS A 248 3.78 0.94 20.80
N THR A 249 2.61 1.55 20.63
CA THR A 249 1.42 0.86 20.15
C THR A 249 1.55 0.64 18.65
N LYS A 250 1.56 -0.63 18.25
CA LYS A 250 1.69 -1.01 16.84
C LYS A 250 0.47 -0.57 16.04
N ASP A 251 0.70 0.09 14.90
CA ASP A 251 -0.34 0.48 13.95
C ASP A 251 -1.25 -0.70 13.59
N SER A 252 -2.54 -0.42 13.45
CA SER A 252 -3.56 -1.38 13.03
C SER A 252 -3.71 -2.61 13.95
N SER A 253 -3.21 -2.53 15.20
CA SER A 253 -3.48 -3.52 16.23
C SER A 253 -4.79 -3.23 16.98
N ASP A 254 -5.32 -4.23 17.67
CA ASP A 254 -6.53 -4.04 18.52
C ASP A 254 -6.33 -2.95 19.57
N ASP A 255 -5.13 -2.83 20.13
CA ASP A 255 -4.78 -1.78 21.08
C ASP A 255 -4.80 -0.40 20.41
N TRP A 256 -4.30 -0.29 19.19
CA TRP A 256 -4.32 0.94 18.43
C TRP A 256 -5.76 1.41 18.13
N TYR A 257 -6.63 0.49 17.68
CA TYR A 257 -8.04 0.83 17.44
C TYR A 257 -8.78 1.19 18.73
N ARG A 258 -8.47 0.53 19.83
CA ARG A 258 -9.01 0.89 21.15
C ARG A 258 -8.61 2.30 21.57
N SER A 259 -7.35 2.67 21.35
CA SER A 259 -6.83 4.02 21.65
C SER A 259 -7.47 5.11 20.79
N ILE A 260 -7.81 4.81 19.52
CA ILE A 260 -8.63 5.67 18.66
C ILE A 260 -10.04 5.83 19.23
N GLY A 261 -10.72 4.72 19.57
CA GLY A 261 -12.08 4.73 20.08
C GLY A 261 -12.21 5.47 21.42
N SER A 262 -11.20 5.35 22.31
CA SER A 262 -11.18 5.99 23.64
C SER A 262 -10.73 7.46 23.62
N GLY A 263 -10.07 7.92 22.57
CA GLY A 263 -9.45 9.24 22.52
C GLY A 263 -8.11 9.35 23.24
N GLU A 264 -7.45 8.23 23.54
CA GLU A 264 -6.06 8.23 24.00
C GLU A 264 -5.14 8.86 22.94
N PHE A 265 -5.39 8.56 21.65
CA PHE A 265 -4.84 9.30 20.54
C PHE A 265 -5.83 10.39 20.13
N ALA A 266 -5.42 11.64 20.29
CA ALA A 266 -6.25 12.79 19.95
C ALA A 266 -6.36 13.01 18.45
N SER A 267 -5.36 12.58 17.69
CA SER A 267 -5.37 12.60 16.24
C SER A 267 -4.67 11.38 15.64
N VAL A 268 -4.95 11.14 14.39
CA VAL A 268 -4.25 10.17 13.53
C VAL A 268 -3.85 10.88 12.24
N ILE A 269 -2.59 10.79 11.90
CA ILE A 269 -2.07 11.25 10.61
C ILE A 269 -2.07 10.04 9.69
N SER A 270 -2.97 10.01 8.74
CA SER A 270 -3.14 8.86 7.86
C SER A 270 -3.61 9.30 6.47
N ALA A 271 -4.15 8.39 5.69
CA ALA A 271 -4.58 8.66 4.34
C ALA A 271 -6.05 8.31 4.10
N ALA A 272 -6.56 8.67 2.94
CA ALA A 272 -7.97 8.55 2.58
C ALA A 272 -8.52 7.11 2.55
N TRP A 273 -7.68 6.09 2.70
CA TRP A 273 -8.09 4.69 2.86
C TRP A 273 -8.46 4.32 4.31
N ALA A 274 -8.09 5.15 5.31
CA ALA A 274 -8.29 4.84 6.73
C ALA A 274 -9.75 4.82 7.22
N PRO A 275 -10.70 5.58 6.65
CA PRO A 275 -12.09 5.64 7.17
C PRO A 275 -12.76 4.28 7.32
N GLY A 276 -12.62 3.39 6.32
CA GLY A 276 -13.18 2.03 6.40
C GLY A 276 -12.58 1.18 7.51
N MET A 277 -11.29 1.40 7.85
CA MET A 277 -10.62 0.72 8.96
C MET A 277 -11.14 1.23 10.30
N PHE A 278 -11.29 2.55 10.47
CA PHE A 278 -11.84 3.13 11.69
C PHE A 278 -13.27 2.69 11.91
N LEU A 279 -14.11 2.74 10.89
CA LEU A 279 -15.49 2.32 10.91
C LEU A 279 -15.68 0.89 11.46
N ASN A 280 -14.83 -0.03 11.00
CA ASN A 280 -14.98 -1.46 11.32
C ASN A 280 -14.22 -1.91 12.58
N ASN A 281 -13.17 -1.20 12.99
CA ASN A 281 -12.30 -1.66 14.07
C ASN A 281 -12.26 -0.71 15.29
N ALA A 282 -12.76 0.52 15.14
CA ALA A 282 -12.86 1.50 16.24
C ALA A 282 -14.27 2.11 16.28
N PRO A 283 -15.35 1.31 16.35
CA PRO A 283 -16.73 1.82 16.26
C PRO A 283 -17.10 2.81 17.39
N GLU A 284 -16.45 2.74 18.56
CA GLU A 284 -16.64 3.67 19.68
C GLU A 284 -16.22 5.11 19.34
N GLY A 285 -15.44 5.30 18.27
CA GLY A 285 -15.06 6.60 17.75
C GLY A 285 -16.13 7.27 16.90
N ALA A 286 -17.20 6.58 16.53
CA ALA A 286 -18.24 7.11 15.65
C ALA A 286 -18.83 8.43 16.15
N GLY A 287 -18.94 9.42 15.26
CA GLY A 287 -19.43 10.77 15.55
C GLY A 287 -18.42 11.70 16.21
N LYS A 288 -17.33 11.19 16.76
CA LYS A 288 -16.33 11.97 17.52
C LYS A 288 -15.19 12.52 16.67
N TRP A 289 -14.92 11.89 15.56
CA TRP A 289 -13.79 12.23 14.68
C TRP A 289 -14.17 13.26 13.62
N ARG A 290 -13.18 14.02 13.19
CA ARG A 290 -13.27 15.01 12.10
C ARG A 290 -12.07 14.86 11.19
N ILE A 291 -12.15 15.41 9.99
CA ILE A 291 -11.07 15.38 9.01
C ILE A 291 -10.68 16.79 8.61
N ALA A 292 -9.40 17.03 8.48
CA ALA A 292 -8.83 18.27 8.00
C ALA A 292 -7.67 18.01 7.03
N GLN A 293 -7.27 19.04 6.31
CA GLN A 293 -6.05 19.03 5.52
C GLN A 293 -4.83 18.80 6.44
N MET A 294 -3.78 18.22 5.89
CA MET A 294 -2.51 18.06 6.62
C MET A 294 -1.96 19.40 7.09
N PRO A 295 -1.40 19.50 8.30
CA PRO A 295 -0.59 20.65 8.67
C PRO A 295 0.55 20.85 7.67
N THR A 296 0.90 22.10 7.38
CA THR A 296 1.98 22.42 6.44
C THR A 296 3.19 23.02 7.15
N TRP A 297 4.34 22.99 6.48
CA TRP A 297 5.59 23.49 7.07
C TRP A 297 5.68 25.00 7.10
N ASN A 298 5.01 25.67 6.17
CA ASN A 298 4.94 27.12 6.15
C ASN A 298 3.48 27.57 6.06
N ALA A 299 3.14 28.67 6.72
CA ALA A 299 1.79 29.22 6.67
C ALA A 299 1.40 29.62 5.25
N GLY A 300 0.18 29.25 4.84
CA GLY A 300 -0.36 29.53 3.53
C GLY A 300 0.05 28.55 2.42
N GLU A 301 0.86 27.55 2.72
CA GLU A 301 1.07 26.41 1.83
C GLU A 301 -0.15 25.47 1.88
N ASN A 302 -0.33 24.73 0.79
CA ASN A 302 -1.30 23.63 0.73
C ASN A 302 -0.59 22.43 0.05
N VAL A 303 0.04 21.58 0.84
CA VAL A 303 0.83 20.45 0.37
C VAL A 303 0.42 19.20 1.13
N SER A 304 -0.05 18.22 0.40
CA SER A 304 -0.29 16.87 0.88
C SER A 304 0.73 15.90 0.29
N SER A 305 0.68 14.67 0.71
CA SER A 305 1.51 13.58 0.21
C SER A 305 0.67 12.33 -0.04
N GLU A 306 1.26 11.34 -0.69
CA GLU A 306 0.67 10.02 -0.89
C GLU A 306 1.20 9.06 0.18
N TYR A 307 0.28 8.41 0.91
CA TYR A 307 0.61 7.38 1.88
C TYR A 307 -0.16 6.09 1.57
N GLY A 308 0.52 5.10 1.02
CA GLY A 308 -0.07 3.86 0.55
C GLY A 308 -0.58 3.97 -0.88
N GLY A 309 -1.74 3.38 -1.12
CA GLY A 309 -2.31 3.18 -2.45
C GLY A 309 -1.88 1.87 -3.07
N SER A 310 -2.83 1.23 -3.76
CA SER A 310 -2.71 -0.15 -4.21
C SER A 310 -3.22 -0.34 -5.63
N SER A 311 -2.73 -1.39 -6.25
CA SER A 311 -3.13 -1.82 -7.60
C SER A 311 -3.42 -3.31 -7.64
N LEU A 312 -4.13 -3.75 -8.65
CA LEU A 312 -4.19 -5.16 -9.05
C LEU A 312 -3.12 -5.40 -10.11
N ALA A 313 -2.21 -6.34 -9.84
CA ALA A 313 -1.14 -6.72 -10.74
C ALA A 313 -1.35 -8.12 -11.30
N LEU A 314 -1.10 -8.28 -12.61
CA LEU A 314 -1.22 -9.54 -13.32
C LEU A 314 0.12 -10.27 -13.25
N MET A 315 0.12 -11.46 -12.65
CA MET A 315 1.35 -12.25 -12.52
C MET A 315 1.81 -12.79 -13.88
N SER A 316 3.13 -12.73 -14.14
CA SER A 316 3.71 -13.18 -15.41
C SER A 316 3.47 -14.68 -15.68
N SER A 317 3.37 -15.49 -14.64
CA SER A 317 3.10 -16.92 -14.69
C SER A 317 1.65 -17.29 -14.94
N SER A 318 0.71 -16.31 -14.91
CA SER A 318 -0.73 -16.58 -15.11
C SER A 318 -1.01 -17.25 -16.44
N LYS A 319 -1.75 -18.36 -16.40
CA LYS A 319 -2.24 -19.10 -17.57
C LYS A 319 -3.60 -18.60 -18.05
N ASN A 320 -4.31 -17.85 -17.20
CA ASN A 320 -5.63 -17.30 -17.45
C ASN A 320 -5.60 -15.76 -17.56
N ALA A 321 -4.52 -15.23 -18.11
CA ALA A 321 -4.19 -13.80 -18.12
C ALA A 321 -5.32 -12.92 -18.68
N ASP A 322 -6.01 -13.33 -19.76
CA ASP A 322 -7.10 -12.55 -20.35
C ASP A 322 -8.32 -12.49 -19.44
N ALA A 323 -8.66 -13.60 -18.76
CA ALA A 323 -9.77 -13.62 -17.80
C ALA A 323 -9.42 -12.83 -16.54
N ALA A 324 -8.17 -12.92 -16.09
CA ALA A 324 -7.65 -12.15 -14.98
C ALA A 324 -7.67 -10.63 -15.28
N TYR A 325 -7.17 -10.23 -16.45
CA TYR A 325 -7.20 -8.82 -16.86
C TYR A 325 -8.62 -8.26 -16.92
N LYS A 326 -9.60 -9.01 -17.45
CA LYS A 326 -11.02 -8.59 -17.46
C LYS A 326 -11.55 -8.29 -16.07
N LEU A 327 -11.17 -9.08 -15.05
CA LEU A 327 -11.54 -8.80 -13.66
C LEU A 327 -10.84 -7.55 -13.15
N MET A 328 -9.54 -7.41 -13.40
CA MET A 328 -8.77 -6.21 -13.01
C MET A 328 -9.39 -4.95 -13.61
N GLU A 329 -9.65 -4.95 -14.91
CA GLU A 329 -10.30 -3.84 -15.61
C GLU A 329 -11.66 -3.51 -15.00
N PHE A 330 -12.52 -4.52 -14.77
CA PHE A 330 -13.83 -4.33 -14.13
C PHE A 330 -13.70 -3.72 -12.73
N ALA A 331 -12.84 -4.27 -11.87
CA ALA A 331 -12.69 -3.81 -10.49
C ALA A 331 -12.13 -2.37 -10.39
N SER A 332 -11.30 -1.98 -11.35
CA SER A 332 -10.57 -0.71 -11.33
C SER A 332 -11.21 0.42 -12.14
N THR A 333 -12.16 0.10 -13.06
CA THR A 333 -12.70 1.13 -13.98
C THR A 333 -14.24 1.15 -14.06
N ASN A 334 -14.92 0.12 -13.55
CA ASN A 334 -16.39 0.12 -13.55
C ASN A 334 -16.93 0.98 -12.42
N SER A 335 -17.77 1.96 -12.73
CA SER A 335 -18.30 2.92 -11.75
C SER A 335 -19.01 2.26 -10.57
N ASP A 336 -19.82 1.20 -10.81
CA ASP A 336 -20.55 0.50 -9.74
C ASP A 336 -19.57 -0.24 -8.81
N ALA A 337 -18.50 -0.81 -9.38
CA ALA A 337 -17.46 -1.51 -8.62
C ALA A 337 -16.67 -0.54 -7.76
N ILE A 338 -16.33 0.64 -8.28
CA ILE A 338 -15.64 1.70 -7.56
C ILE A 338 -16.53 2.25 -6.44
N MET A 339 -17.79 2.62 -6.73
CA MET A 339 -18.72 3.15 -5.73
C MET A 339 -19.05 2.13 -4.63
N SER A 340 -19.10 0.83 -4.94
CA SER A 340 -19.26 -0.22 -3.93
C SER A 340 -18.11 -0.21 -2.89
N ARG A 341 -16.88 0.15 -3.29
CA ARG A 341 -15.74 0.30 -2.38
C ARG A 341 -15.79 1.62 -1.63
N VAL A 342 -16.14 2.71 -2.33
CA VAL A 342 -16.30 4.04 -1.74
C VAL A 342 -17.33 4.04 -0.60
N ASN A 343 -18.47 3.38 -0.79
CA ASN A 343 -19.53 3.30 0.24
C ASN A 343 -19.09 2.59 1.52
N GLN A 344 -18.00 1.83 1.48
CA GLN A 344 -17.39 1.15 2.63
C GLN A 344 -16.14 1.86 3.14
N GLY A 345 -15.94 3.12 2.76
CA GLY A 345 -14.83 3.96 3.22
C GLY A 345 -13.52 3.79 2.43
N GLY A 346 -13.57 3.21 1.23
CA GLY A 346 -12.44 3.21 0.30
C GLY A 346 -12.36 4.54 -0.47
N PHE A 347 -11.14 4.95 -0.83
CA PHE A 347 -10.93 6.15 -1.64
C PHE A 347 -10.57 5.77 -3.09
N PRO A 348 -11.22 6.37 -4.12
CA PRO A 348 -10.99 5.98 -5.50
C PRO A 348 -9.64 6.47 -6.03
N ALA A 349 -9.12 5.81 -7.07
CA ALA A 349 -7.95 6.26 -7.80
C ALA A 349 -8.31 7.13 -9.03
N ASP A 350 -9.58 7.16 -9.42
CA ASP A 350 -10.05 7.78 -10.67
C ASP A 350 -10.62 9.18 -10.48
N LEU A 351 -10.31 10.04 -11.44
CA LEU A 351 -10.72 11.46 -11.44
C LEU A 351 -12.23 11.66 -11.55
N LYS A 352 -12.94 10.74 -12.23
CA LYS A 352 -14.37 10.85 -12.44
C LYS A 352 -15.14 10.67 -11.13
N THR A 353 -14.78 9.67 -10.35
CA THR A 353 -15.40 9.43 -9.04
C THR A 353 -15.05 10.57 -8.07
N MET A 354 -13.78 11.03 -8.05
CA MET A 354 -13.35 12.14 -7.19
C MET A 354 -14.06 13.46 -7.48
N SER A 355 -14.65 13.63 -8.66
CA SER A 355 -15.45 14.81 -9.05
C SER A 355 -16.95 14.59 -9.03
N ASN A 356 -17.42 13.42 -8.56
CA ASN A 356 -18.85 13.09 -8.54
C ASN A 356 -19.53 13.71 -7.31
N ASP A 357 -20.68 14.36 -7.51
CA ASP A 357 -21.43 15.03 -6.43
C ASP A 357 -21.90 14.05 -5.34
N GLU A 358 -22.28 12.81 -5.69
CA GLU A 358 -22.68 11.79 -4.72
C GLU A 358 -21.49 11.42 -3.81
N PHE A 359 -20.31 11.24 -4.40
CA PHE A 359 -19.08 11.00 -3.68
C PHE A 359 -18.70 12.17 -2.76
N LEU A 360 -18.67 13.39 -3.30
CA LEU A 360 -18.24 14.59 -2.57
C LEU A 360 -19.20 14.98 -1.42
N ASN A 361 -20.49 14.64 -1.54
CA ASN A 361 -21.48 14.95 -0.51
C ASN A 361 -21.71 13.81 0.50
N GLN A 362 -20.97 12.71 0.40
CA GLN A 362 -21.12 11.59 1.32
C GLN A 362 -20.71 11.98 2.74
N THR A 363 -21.59 11.69 3.71
CA THR A 363 -21.39 11.95 5.14
C THR A 363 -21.43 10.67 5.99
N THR A 364 -21.81 9.55 5.40
CA THR A 364 -21.95 8.26 6.07
C THR A 364 -21.26 7.16 5.30
N MET A 365 -20.93 6.07 5.98
CA MET A 365 -20.35 4.86 5.39
C MET A 365 -21.14 3.62 5.82
N VAL A 366 -20.98 2.52 5.10
CA VAL A 366 -21.62 1.23 5.44
C VAL A 366 -20.55 0.32 6.05
N ASN A 367 -20.78 -0.14 7.29
CA ASN A 367 -19.87 -1.06 7.97
C ASN A 367 -20.00 -2.50 7.44
N SER A 368 -19.16 -3.41 7.95
CA SER A 368 -19.14 -4.83 7.54
C SER A 368 -20.45 -5.56 7.83
N ASP A 369 -21.24 -5.08 8.79
CA ASP A 369 -22.53 -5.65 9.19
C ASP A 369 -23.71 -5.13 8.34
N GLY A 370 -23.45 -4.11 7.49
CA GLY A 370 -24.42 -3.49 6.61
C GLY A 370 -25.12 -2.27 7.20
N ASP A 371 -24.67 -1.77 8.37
CA ASP A 371 -25.24 -0.60 9.00
C ASP A 371 -24.63 0.69 8.41
N THR A 372 -25.48 1.70 8.24
CA THR A 372 -25.05 3.04 7.85
C THR A 372 -24.63 3.86 9.07
N VAL A 373 -23.39 4.34 9.09
CA VAL A 373 -22.77 5.02 10.22
C VAL A 373 -22.25 6.40 9.82
N ASP A 374 -22.60 7.42 10.58
CA ASP A 374 -21.95 8.73 10.57
C ASP A 374 -20.72 8.68 11.50
N TYR A 375 -19.56 8.41 10.93
CA TYR A 375 -18.32 8.32 11.71
C TYR A 375 -17.68 9.67 11.98
N PHE A 376 -17.89 10.63 11.05
CA PHE A 376 -17.23 11.94 11.07
C PHE A 376 -18.16 13.10 11.44
N GLY A 377 -19.29 12.84 12.14
CA GLY A 377 -20.17 13.87 12.68
C GLY A 377 -20.83 14.72 11.62
N GLY A 378 -21.26 14.14 10.50
CA GLY A 378 -21.95 14.79 9.39
C GLY A 378 -21.04 15.52 8.42
N GLU A 379 -19.72 15.43 8.56
CA GLU A 379 -18.78 16.04 7.61
C GLU A 379 -18.78 15.33 6.25
N LYS A 380 -18.59 16.12 5.20
CA LYS A 380 -18.39 15.63 3.84
C LYS A 380 -16.93 15.15 3.66
N PHE A 381 -16.59 14.07 4.34
CA PHE A 381 -15.22 13.61 4.47
C PHE A 381 -14.51 13.34 3.13
N ASN A 382 -15.25 12.86 2.12
CA ASN A 382 -14.66 12.65 0.79
C ASN A 382 -14.30 13.96 0.07
N ALA A 383 -14.97 15.06 0.38
CA ALA A 383 -14.60 16.38 -0.17
C ALA A 383 -13.23 16.84 0.37
N GLU A 384 -12.94 16.57 1.65
CA GLU A 384 -11.63 16.85 2.26
C GLU A 384 -10.52 16.02 1.61
N PHE A 385 -10.77 14.73 1.36
CA PHE A 385 -9.79 13.87 0.66
C PHE A 385 -9.60 14.26 -0.81
N ALA A 386 -10.67 14.61 -1.51
CA ALA A 386 -10.58 15.07 -2.89
C ALA A 386 -9.80 16.38 -3.00
N GLU A 387 -9.91 17.25 -2.00
CA GLU A 387 -9.09 18.45 -1.92
C GLU A 387 -7.62 18.11 -1.63
N ALA A 388 -7.35 17.25 -0.66
CA ALA A 388 -6.00 16.76 -0.36
C ALA A 388 -5.32 16.12 -1.60
N ALA A 389 -6.08 15.36 -2.38
CA ALA A 389 -5.58 14.70 -3.60
C ALA A 389 -5.06 15.69 -4.67
N LYS A 390 -5.63 16.91 -4.74
CA LYS A 390 -5.16 17.98 -5.66
C LYS A 390 -3.79 18.53 -5.26
N HIS A 391 -3.42 18.38 -3.99
CA HIS A 391 -2.22 18.95 -3.38
C HIS A 391 -1.15 17.90 -3.09
N VAL A 392 -1.37 16.65 -3.48
CA VAL A 392 -0.36 15.60 -3.39
C VAL A 392 0.86 15.97 -4.23
N THR A 393 2.03 15.95 -3.62
CA THR A 393 3.28 16.18 -4.36
C THR A 393 3.46 15.13 -5.45
N SER A 394 3.73 15.57 -6.68
CA SER A 394 3.88 14.68 -7.84
C SER A 394 5.28 14.07 -7.99
N LYS A 395 6.21 14.39 -7.09
CA LYS A 395 7.64 14.06 -7.22
C LYS A 395 8.08 12.96 -6.23
N PHE A 396 7.17 12.11 -5.77
CA PHE A 396 7.60 10.98 -4.97
C PHE A 396 8.08 9.84 -5.88
N GLU A 397 9.15 9.18 -5.45
CA GLU A 397 9.70 8.00 -6.11
C GLU A 397 9.95 6.91 -5.07
N PHE A 398 9.69 5.67 -5.45
CA PHE A 398 10.01 4.48 -4.66
C PHE A 398 11.30 3.86 -5.16
N LEU A 399 12.03 3.21 -4.25
CA LEU A 399 13.19 2.43 -4.63
C LEU A 399 12.78 1.17 -5.41
N PRO A 400 13.59 0.71 -6.37
CA PRO A 400 13.33 -0.56 -7.05
C PRO A 400 13.45 -1.80 -6.15
N TYR A 401 13.73 -1.62 -4.88
CA TYR A 401 13.76 -2.62 -3.80
C TYR A 401 13.13 -2.06 -2.51
N ASP A 402 12.01 -1.36 -2.64
CA ASP A 402 11.37 -0.68 -1.50
C ASP A 402 10.75 -1.66 -0.49
N VAL A 403 10.38 -2.89 -0.92
CA VAL A 403 9.96 -3.96 0.00
C VAL A 403 11.09 -4.28 0.98
N TYR A 404 12.32 -4.43 0.48
CA TYR A 404 13.49 -4.58 1.35
C TYR A 404 13.72 -3.34 2.21
N ALA A 405 13.66 -2.14 1.63
CA ALA A 405 13.85 -0.90 2.37
C ALA A 405 12.95 -0.83 3.61
N ARG A 406 11.66 -1.13 3.44
CA ARG A 406 10.68 -1.17 4.53
C ARG A 406 10.96 -2.29 5.53
N SER A 407 11.43 -3.44 5.08
CA SER A 407 11.71 -4.58 5.97
C SER A 407 12.82 -4.33 6.99
N VAL A 408 13.79 -3.46 6.65
CA VAL A 408 14.92 -3.11 7.53
C VAL A 408 14.74 -1.80 8.29
N PHE A 409 13.62 -1.10 8.10
CA PHE A 409 13.34 0.20 8.73
C PHE A 409 13.25 0.10 10.25
N THR A 410 12.53 -0.88 10.76
CA THR A 410 12.35 -1.09 12.22
C THR A 410 13.68 -1.29 12.93
N ASP A 411 14.61 -2.02 12.32
CA ASP A 411 15.95 -2.31 12.88
C ASP A 411 16.92 -1.12 12.75
N THR A 412 16.53 -0.06 12.07
CA THR A 412 17.36 1.12 11.81
C THR A 412 16.69 2.37 12.36
N VAL A 413 15.85 3.04 11.60
CA VAL A 413 15.13 4.24 12.04
C VAL A 413 14.18 3.94 13.20
N GLY A 414 13.54 2.76 13.22
CA GLY A 414 12.65 2.33 14.30
C GLY A 414 13.30 2.32 15.68
N ALA A 415 14.63 2.13 15.76
CA ALA A 415 15.38 2.23 17.00
C ALA A 415 15.30 3.63 17.66
N ALA A 416 15.11 4.68 16.87
CA ALA A 416 14.94 6.05 17.38
C ALA A 416 13.59 6.24 18.11
N TYR A 417 12.54 5.62 17.59
CA TYR A 417 11.21 5.63 18.22
C TYR A 417 11.21 4.91 19.58
N MET A 418 12.12 3.97 19.75
CA MET A 418 12.34 3.26 21.03
C MET A 418 13.33 4.01 21.96
N GLY A 419 13.85 5.17 21.57
CA GLY A 419 14.84 5.95 22.34
C GLY A 419 16.24 5.31 22.41
N GLN A 420 16.56 4.40 21.50
CA GLN A 420 17.86 3.69 21.47
C GLN A 420 18.93 4.44 20.67
N THR A 421 18.51 5.32 19.78
CA THR A 421 19.37 6.16 18.94
C THR A 421 18.62 7.44 18.56
N THR A 422 19.24 8.34 17.81
CA THR A 422 18.55 9.50 17.23
C THR A 422 17.95 9.18 15.86
N MET A 423 16.93 9.96 15.44
CA MET A 423 16.37 9.85 14.10
C MET A 423 17.43 9.95 13.01
N LYS A 424 18.40 10.87 13.16
CA LYS A 424 19.49 11.08 12.20
C LYS A 424 20.43 9.87 12.10
N GLU A 425 20.78 9.27 13.23
CA GLU A 425 21.62 8.07 13.27
C GLU A 425 20.88 6.86 12.69
N GLY A 426 19.60 6.70 13.03
CA GLY A 426 18.75 5.67 12.46
C GLY A 426 18.63 5.79 10.93
N VAL A 427 18.40 7.01 10.43
CA VAL A 427 18.34 7.30 8.99
C VAL A 427 19.66 7.01 8.29
N LYS A 428 20.81 7.33 8.94
CA LYS A 428 22.11 6.98 8.38
C LYS A 428 22.28 5.46 8.29
N ALA A 429 21.96 4.74 9.34
CA ALA A 429 22.04 3.28 9.35
C ALA A 429 21.10 2.65 8.28
N TRP A 430 19.92 3.25 8.07
CA TRP A 430 19.01 2.84 7.01
C TRP A 430 19.60 3.10 5.63
N GLN A 431 20.13 4.30 5.36
CA GLN A 431 20.80 4.61 4.09
C GLN A 431 21.93 3.62 3.81
N ASP A 432 22.80 3.34 4.78
CA ASP A 432 23.93 2.42 4.61
C ASP A 432 23.44 1.01 4.16
N LYS A 433 22.36 0.49 4.77
CA LYS A 433 21.75 -0.79 4.37
C LYS A 433 21.13 -0.73 2.96
N LEU A 434 20.48 0.38 2.60
CA LEU A 434 19.89 0.55 1.28
C LEU A 434 20.94 0.62 0.17
N VAL A 435 22.04 1.29 0.44
CA VAL A 435 23.20 1.39 -0.48
C VAL A 435 23.84 0.01 -0.68
N GLU A 436 24.05 -0.75 0.39
CA GLU A 436 24.55 -2.11 0.34
C GLU A 436 23.64 -3.02 -0.50
N GLN A 437 22.33 -2.98 -0.24
CA GLN A 437 21.34 -3.76 -0.97
C GLN A 437 21.31 -3.41 -2.46
N GLY A 438 21.31 -2.12 -2.79
CA GLY A 438 21.35 -1.69 -4.19
C GLY A 438 22.57 -2.20 -4.93
N LYS A 439 23.75 -2.08 -4.32
CA LYS A 439 25.02 -2.61 -4.88
C LYS A 439 24.96 -4.13 -5.03
N SER A 440 24.42 -4.86 -4.06
CA SER A 440 24.29 -6.33 -4.11
C SER A 440 23.37 -6.81 -5.24
N GLN A 441 22.35 -6.02 -5.59
CA GLN A 441 21.44 -6.29 -6.70
C GLN A 441 21.97 -5.81 -8.06
N GLY A 442 23.18 -5.27 -8.11
CA GLY A 442 23.85 -4.85 -9.36
C GLY A 442 23.53 -3.43 -9.81
N PHE A 443 22.85 -2.62 -8.98
CA PHE A 443 22.66 -1.21 -9.30
C PHE A 443 23.94 -0.39 -9.10
N THR A 444 24.13 0.63 -9.94
CA THR A 444 25.06 1.72 -9.62
C THR A 444 24.37 2.65 -8.63
N VAL A 445 24.86 2.70 -7.38
CA VAL A 445 24.25 3.51 -6.31
C VAL A 445 25.03 4.79 -6.12
N ASN A 446 24.34 5.95 -6.22
CA ASN A 446 24.86 7.28 -5.89
C ASN A 446 24.32 7.70 -4.50
N GLU A 447 25.17 8.35 -3.73
CA GLU A 447 24.88 8.87 -2.38
C GLU A 447 24.89 10.40 -2.37
#